data_873794861c0af814c10ad493b5329c01
#
_entry.id   873794861c0af814c10ad493b5329c01
#
_cell.length_a   1.000
_cell.length_b   1.000
_cell.length_c   1.000
_cell.angle_alpha   90.00
_cell.angle_beta   90.00
_cell.angle_gamma   90.00
#
_symmetry.space_group_name_H-M   'P 1'
#
loop_
_entity.id
_entity.type
_entity.pdbx_description
1 polymer ?
#
loop_
_entity_poly.entity_id
_entity_poly.type
_entity_poly.pdbx_seq_one_letter_code
_entity_poly.pdbx_strand_id
1 'polypeptide(L)'
;VYDSSVYLMQRDRDTDDIYISYSTPKTPSRTFVYNLKTKEKKLVKEQLIPSGHNSNEYIVERLECEGHDGRIIPITITRKKTTKLDGNSNLLLYGYGSYGNSMWPSFSSIRLSLINRDIIWATAHIRGGMERGMKWWKEGKLLNKKNTFQDYISCAKFLIDKKYTSKKKIIGMGGSAGGLLMGAVVNEKPDLFLGMIMAVPFVDSLTTNLDHSLPLTIGEFDEFGNAKENKDHFKYIYSYAPYNNIKKMDYPNILI
;
A
#
# COMPACT_ATOMS: atom_id res chain seq x y z
N VAL A 1 -8.38 -15.18 10.38
CA VAL A 1 -7.09 -14.52 10.09
C VAL A 1 -7.29 -13.64 8.87
N TYR A 2 -7.46 -12.33 9.08
CA TYR A 2 -7.82 -11.40 8.00
C TYR A 2 -6.62 -10.97 7.16
N ASP A 3 -5.40 -11.13 7.65
CA ASP A 3 -4.18 -10.65 7.02
C ASP A 3 -3.24 -11.81 6.71
N SER A 4 -3.58 -12.59 5.69
CA SER A 4 -2.77 -13.70 5.20
C SER A 4 -2.88 -13.82 3.68
N SER A 5 -1.80 -14.27 3.06
CA SER A 5 -1.77 -14.66 1.66
C SER A 5 -1.74 -16.18 1.57
N VAL A 6 -2.67 -16.74 0.80
CA VAL A 6 -2.77 -18.18 0.54
C VAL A 6 -2.85 -18.38 -0.97
N TYR A 7 -1.94 -19.19 -1.50
CA TYR A 7 -1.89 -19.51 -2.91
C TYR A 7 -1.89 -21.02 -3.12
N LEU A 8 -2.73 -21.49 -4.04
CA LEU A 8 -2.61 -22.82 -4.61
C LEU A 8 -1.45 -22.78 -5.62
N MET A 9 -0.36 -23.51 -5.36
CA MET A 9 0.84 -23.48 -6.21
C MET A 9 0.76 -24.43 -7.37
N GLN A 10 0.36 -25.66 -7.13
CA GLN A 10 0.30 -26.71 -8.15
C GLN A 10 -0.64 -27.84 -7.70
N ARG A 11 -1.31 -28.43 -8.67
CA ARG A 11 -2.03 -29.70 -8.54
C ARG A 11 -1.60 -30.62 -9.67
N ASP A 12 -1.06 -31.77 -9.32
CA ASP A 12 -0.93 -32.89 -10.24
C ASP A 12 -2.31 -33.54 -10.41
N ARG A 13 -2.70 -33.87 -11.64
CA ARG A 13 -4.01 -34.47 -11.94
C ARG A 13 -4.14 -35.90 -11.41
N ASP A 14 -3.02 -36.58 -11.26
CA ASP A 14 -2.96 -38.01 -10.91
C ASP A 14 -2.76 -38.25 -9.41
N THR A 15 -2.84 -37.20 -8.59
CA THR A 15 -2.72 -37.29 -7.13
C THR A 15 -3.78 -36.46 -6.42
N ASP A 16 -4.12 -36.86 -5.19
CA ASP A 16 -4.98 -36.10 -4.30
C ASP A 16 -4.22 -35.02 -3.50
N ASP A 17 -2.93 -34.88 -3.74
CA ASP A 17 -2.09 -33.89 -3.07
C ASP A 17 -2.15 -32.54 -3.79
N ILE A 18 -2.32 -31.48 -3.02
CA ILE A 18 -2.22 -30.09 -3.48
C ILE A 18 -1.13 -29.35 -2.69
N TYR A 19 -0.42 -28.46 -3.37
CA TYR A 19 0.60 -27.62 -2.75
C TYR A 19 0.00 -26.23 -2.44
N ILE A 20 0.07 -25.83 -1.18
CA ILE A 20 -0.47 -24.57 -0.70
C ILE A 20 0.66 -23.74 -0.12
N SER A 21 0.86 -22.53 -0.62
CA SER A 21 1.72 -21.53 0.00
C SER A 21 0.93 -20.64 0.92
N TYR A 22 1.45 -20.38 2.11
CA TYR A 22 0.85 -19.54 3.15
C TYR A 22 1.87 -18.56 3.69
N SER A 23 1.47 -17.31 3.86
CA SER A 23 2.29 -16.26 4.44
C SER A 23 1.42 -15.21 5.16
N THR A 24 1.96 -14.58 6.19
CA THR A 24 1.37 -13.38 6.83
C THR A 24 2.44 -12.31 6.98
N PRO A 25 2.12 -11.06 7.31
CA PRO A 25 3.15 -10.03 7.55
C PRO A 25 4.20 -10.41 8.60
N LYS A 26 3.86 -11.31 9.54
CA LYS A 26 4.76 -11.79 10.59
C LYS A 26 5.23 -13.24 10.42
N THR A 27 4.67 -13.98 9.47
CA THR A 27 5.00 -15.41 9.27
C THR A 27 5.66 -15.61 7.93
N PRO A 28 6.92 -16.08 7.87
CA PRO A 28 7.61 -16.39 6.63
C PRO A 28 6.78 -17.33 5.74
N SER A 29 7.06 -17.29 4.43
CA SER A 29 6.36 -18.14 3.48
C SER A 29 6.58 -19.61 3.81
N ARG A 30 5.50 -20.38 3.92
CA ARG A 30 5.44 -21.81 4.17
C ARG A 30 4.70 -22.50 3.06
N THR A 31 5.29 -23.59 2.55
CA THR A 31 4.61 -24.45 1.59
C THR A 31 4.21 -25.74 2.29
N PHE A 32 2.95 -26.09 2.14
CA PHE A 32 2.36 -27.30 2.65
C PHE A 32 1.93 -28.20 1.51
N VAL A 33 2.08 -29.49 1.66
CA VAL A 33 1.32 -30.51 0.93
C VAL A 33 0.06 -30.81 1.75
N TYR A 34 -1.08 -30.81 1.08
CA TYR A 34 -2.37 -31.16 1.68
C TYR A 34 -3.06 -32.22 0.84
N ASN A 35 -3.34 -33.37 1.45
CA ASN A 35 -4.05 -34.47 0.77
C ASN A 35 -5.55 -34.26 0.88
N LEU A 36 -6.23 -34.25 -0.28
CA LEU A 36 -7.68 -33.97 -0.37
C LEU A 36 -8.55 -35.10 0.21
N LYS A 37 -8.05 -36.35 0.21
CA LYS A 37 -8.76 -37.51 0.75
C LYS A 37 -8.52 -37.68 2.25
N THR A 38 -7.26 -37.79 2.65
CA THR A 38 -6.91 -38.04 4.07
C THR A 38 -7.02 -36.79 4.95
N LYS A 39 -7.06 -35.58 4.32
CA LYS A 39 -7.04 -34.27 5.02
C LYS A 39 -5.74 -34.01 5.78
N GLU A 40 -4.73 -34.81 5.57
CA GLU A 40 -3.42 -34.59 6.17
C GLU A 40 -2.72 -33.38 5.56
N LYS A 41 -2.05 -32.62 6.40
CA LYS A 41 -1.25 -31.45 6.02
C LYS A 41 0.18 -31.60 6.52
N LYS A 42 1.15 -31.56 5.60
CA LYS A 42 2.58 -31.67 5.89
C LYS A 42 3.31 -30.40 5.43
N LEU A 43 4.10 -29.78 6.31
CA LEU A 43 5.03 -28.71 5.93
C LEU A 43 6.18 -29.32 5.11
N VAL A 44 6.39 -28.79 3.89
CA VAL A 44 7.44 -29.28 2.99
C VAL A 44 8.54 -28.23 2.76
N LYS A 45 8.20 -26.94 2.92
CA LYS A 45 9.18 -25.86 2.79
C LYS A 45 8.82 -24.68 3.65
N GLU A 46 9.81 -24.07 4.28
CA GLU A 46 9.69 -22.77 4.97
C GLU A 46 10.80 -21.84 4.50
N GLN A 47 10.47 -20.57 4.30
CA GLN A 47 11.44 -19.54 3.96
C GLN A 47 12.43 -19.38 5.11
N LEU A 48 13.71 -19.60 4.84
CA LEU A 48 14.77 -19.37 5.80
C LEU A 48 15.01 -17.87 6.01
N ILE A 49 15.11 -17.48 7.27
CA ILE A 49 15.53 -16.12 7.66
C ILE A 49 16.90 -16.26 8.37
N PRO A 50 18.01 -15.94 7.68
CA PRO A 50 19.35 -16.20 8.22
C PRO A 50 19.65 -15.52 9.57
N SER A 51 19.06 -14.34 9.81
CA SER A 51 19.18 -13.60 11.08
C SER A 51 18.32 -14.15 12.21
N GLY A 52 17.59 -15.24 11.97
CA GLY A 52 16.56 -15.74 12.86
C GLY A 52 15.26 -14.95 12.78
N HIS A 53 14.15 -15.59 13.12
CA HIS A 53 12.84 -14.96 13.18
C HIS A 53 11.90 -15.72 14.10
N ASN A 54 11.23 -14.99 14.98
CA ASN A 54 10.17 -15.52 15.84
C ASN A 54 8.87 -14.75 15.65
N SER A 55 7.93 -15.32 14.90
CA SER A 55 6.63 -14.71 14.60
C SER A 55 5.84 -14.28 15.84
N ASN A 56 6.13 -14.88 17.02
CA ASN A 56 5.45 -14.53 18.25
C ASN A 56 5.87 -13.19 18.86
N GLU A 57 6.95 -12.58 18.37
CA GLU A 57 7.40 -11.26 18.81
C GLU A 57 6.65 -10.11 18.13
N TYR A 58 5.86 -10.41 17.10
CA TYR A 58 5.18 -9.43 16.29
C TYR A 58 3.65 -9.51 16.41
N ILE A 59 3.02 -8.37 16.25
CA ILE A 59 1.57 -8.21 16.16
C ILE A 59 1.22 -7.77 14.75
N VAL A 60 0.17 -8.37 14.18
CA VAL A 60 -0.50 -7.92 12.97
C VAL A 60 -1.92 -7.53 13.36
N GLU A 61 -2.30 -6.31 13.04
CA GLU A 61 -3.61 -5.75 13.35
C GLU A 61 -4.30 -5.28 12.06
N ARG A 62 -5.60 -5.51 11.96
CA ARG A 62 -6.46 -4.93 10.94
C ARG A 62 -7.28 -3.83 11.57
N LEU A 63 -7.09 -2.60 11.10
CA LEU A 63 -7.83 -1.43 11.54
C LEU A 63 -8.78 -0.97 10.44
N GLU A 64 -9.78 -0.20 10.83
CA GLU A 64 -10.73 0.46 9.94
C GLU A 64 -10.75 1.95 10.24
N CYS A 65 -10.47 2.74 9.21
CA CYS A 65 -10.43 4.20 9.25
C CYS A 65 -11.61 4.76 8.46
N GLU A 66 -12.34 5.71 9.02
CA GLU A 66 -13.34 6.44 8.26
C GLU A 66 -12.65 7.49 7.36
N GLY A 67 -12.97 7.44 6.07
CA GLY A 67 -12.50 8.38 5.05
C GLY A 67 -13.28 9.69 5.09
N HIS A 68 -12.82 10.65 4.28
CA HIS A 68 -13.42 12.00 4.18
C HIS A 68 -14.90 12.01 3.73
N ASP A 69 -15.37 10.94 3.10
CA ASP A 69 -16.72 10.74 2.57
C ASP A 69 -17.50 9.62 3.27
N GLY A 70 -17.04 9.19 4.47
CA GLY A 70 -17.65 8.13 5.25
C GLY A 70 -17.32 6.71 4.79
N ARG A 71 -16.48 6.53 3.75
CA ARG A 71 -16.01 5.20 3.35
C ARG A 71 -15.04 4.64 4.39
N ILE A 72 -15.20 3.37 4.70
CA ILE A 72 -14.31 2.69 5.65
C ILE A 72 -13.11 2.12 4.93
N ILE A 73 -11.94 2.63 5.26
CA ILE A 73 -10.65 2.30 4.64
C ILE A 73 -9.89 1.33 5.54
N PRO A 74 -9.56 0.14 5.06
CA PRO A 74 -8.80 -0.81 5.85
C PRO A 74 -7.32 -0.43 5.93
N ILE A 75 -6.70 -0.69 7.09
CA ILE A 75 -5.27 -0.52 7.32
C ILE A 75 -4.71 -1.80 7.95
N THR A 76 -3.62 -2.33 7.41
CA THR A 76 -2.88 -3.43 8.05
C THR A 76 -1.65 -2.88 8.75
N ILE A 77 -1.54 -3.14 10.06
CA ILE A 77 -0.39 -2.75 10.89
C ILE A 77 0.45 -3.98 11.19
N THR A 78 1.78 -3.81 11.13
CA THR A 78 2.73 -4.79 11.64
C THR A 78 3.73 -4.08 12.55
N ARG A 79 3.89 -4.58 13.79
CA ARG A 79 4.78 -4.00 14.79
C ARG A 79 5.32 -5.06 15.75
N LYS A 80 6.36 -4.75 16.51
CA LYS A 80 6.75 -5.58 17.65
C LYS A 80 5.68 -5.53 18.74
N LYS A 81 5.58 -6.59 19.54
CA LYS A 81 4.73 -6.61 20.75
C LYS A 81 5.16 -5.56 21.78
N THR A 82 6.45 -5.27 21.82
CA THR A 82 7.05 -4.31 22.77
C THR A 82 6.85 -2.86 22.38
N THR A 83 6.46 -2.57 21.13
CA THR A 83 6.23 -1.20 20.64
C THR A 83 5.10 -0.54 21.41
N LYS A 84 5.37 0.60 22.05
CA LYS A 84 4.38 1.38 22.79
C LYS A 84 3.51 2.18 21.84
N LEU A 85 2.21 2.21 22.11
CA LEU A 85 1.23 3.00 21.38
C LEU A 85 0.90 4.30 22.15
N ASP A 86 1.90 5.15 22.30
CA ASP A 86 1.84 6.42 23.03
C ASP A 86 1.98 7.66 22.12
N GLY A 87 2.01 7.44 20.80
CA GLY A 87 2.23 8.47 19.79
C GLY A 87 3.70 8.78 19.50
N ASN A 88 4.63 8.12 20.17
CA ASN A 88 6.07 8.42 20.02
C ASN A 88 6.81 7.59 18.98
N SER A 89 6.22 6.50 18.48
CA SER A 89 6.84 5.64 17.49
C SER A 89 6.89 6.30 16.10
N ASN A 90 7.99 6.12 15.39
CA ASN A 90 8.04 6.37 13.95
C ASN A 90 7.19 5.33 13.23
N LEU A 91 6.52 5.75 12.16
CA LEU A 91 5.65 4.90 11.38
C LEU A 91 5.92 5.08 9.88
N LEU A 92 6.08 3.96 9.16
CA LEU A 92 6.10 3.98 7.71
C LEU A 92 4.70 3.59 7.21
N LEU A 93 4.07 4.51 6.47
CA LEU A 93 2.78 4.30 5.84
C LEU A 93 2.99 4.03 4.35
N TYR A 94 2.68 2.82 3.92
CA TYR A 94 2.75 2.41 2.52
C TYR A 94 1.40 2.53 1.85
N GLY A 95 1.37 3.00 0.59
CA GLY A 95 0.18 3.05 -0.24
C GLY A 95 0.50 2.93 -1.73
N TYR A 96 -0.48 2.45 -2.51
CA TYR A 96 -0.39 2.37 -3.97
C TYR A 96 -1.61 2.99 -4.65
N GLY A 97 -2.78 2.34 -4.59
CA GLY A 97 -4.07 2.88 -4.95
C GLY A 97 -4.32 3.11 -6.43
N SER A 98 -3.85 2.23 -7.31
CA SER A 98 -4.07 2.31 -8.76
C SER A 98 -4.20 0.93 -9.40
N TYR A 99 -4.82 0.88 -10.58
CA TYR A 99 -4.96 -0.28 -11.47
C TYR A 99 -5.69 -1.48 -10.84
N GLY A 100 -6.42 -1.28 -9.75
CA GLY A 100 -7.02 -2.38 -9.00
C GLY A 100 -6.01 -3.27 -8.27
N ASN A 101 -4.74 -2.83 -8.14
CA ASN A 101 -3.71 -3.59 -7.44
C ASN A 101 -3.99 -3.63 -5.94
N SER A 102 -4.33 -4.81 -5.43
CA SER A 102 -4.49 -5.05 -4.00
C SER A 102 -3.14 -5.24 -3.31
N MET A 103 -2.94 -4.56 -2.20
CA MET A 103 -1.75 -4.71 -1.36
C MET A 103 -1.90 -5.92 -0.45
N TRP A 104 -1.47 -7.07 -0.92
CA TRP A 104 -1.58 -8.33 -0.18
C TRP A 104 -0.69 -8.35 1.07
N PRO A 105 -1.22 -8.77 2.22
CA PRO A 105 -0.47 -8.88 3.47
C PRO A 105 0.43 -10.11 3.44
N SER A 106 1.64 -9.97 2.94
CA SER A 106 2.66 -11.02 2.85
C SER A 106 3.86 -10.72 3.75
N PHE A 107 4.64 -11.74 4.06
CA PHE A 107 5.91 -11.60 4.76
C PHE A 107 6.94 -10.87 3.89
N SER A 108 7.76 -10.04 4.54
CA SER A 108 8.92 -9.39 3.93
C SER A 108 10.04 -9.24 4.94
N SER A 109 11.19 -9.84 4.67
CA SER A 109 12.40 -9.69 5.49
C SER A 109 12.92 -8.24 5.50
N ILE A 110 12.72 -7.50 4.41
CA ILE A 110 13.08 -6.08 4.32
C ILE A 110 12.26 -5.24 5.31
N ARG A 111 10.95 -5.48 5.40
CA ARG A 111 10.08 -4.80 6.38
C ARG A 111 10.49 -5.11 7.81
N LEU A 112 10.90 -6.35 8.10
CA LEU A 112 11.38 -6.73 9.44
C LEU A 112 12.58 -5.89 9.89
N SER A 113 13.46 -5.50 8.97
CA SER A 113 14.60 -4.63 9.28
C SER A 113 14.15 -3.30 9.92
N LEU A 114 13.06 -2.72 9.43
CA LEU A 114 12.48 -1.50 9.99
C LEU A 114 11.71 -1.79 11.29
N ILE A 115 10.88 -2.83 11.30
CA ILE A 115 10.08 -3.21 12.46
C ILE A 115 10.98 -3.58 13.66
N ASN A 116 12.12 -4.22 13.41
CA ASN A 116 13.11 -4.55 14.44
C ASN A 116 13.82 -3.30 15.04
N ARG A 117 13.72 -2.17 14.38
CA ARG A 117 14.16 -0.85 14.88
C ARG A 117 13.00 -0.04 15.48
N ASP A 118 11.93 -0.71 15.89
CA ASP A 118 10.72 -0.12 16.47
C ASP A 118 9.97 0.86 15.56
N ILE A 119 10.13 0.73 14.24
CA ILE A 119 9.31 1.46 13.26
C ILE A 119 8.04 0.62 13.01
N ILE A 120 6.88 1.22 13.20
CA ILE A 120 5.60 0.59 12.85
C ILE A 120 5.46 0.58 11.33
N TRP A 121 5.13 -0.58 10.75
CA TRP A 121 4.76 -0.69 9.35
C TRP A 121 3.25 -0.66 9.21
N ALA A 122 2.73 0.28 8.42
CA ALA A 122 1.31 0.37 8.08
C ALA A 122 1.13 0.28 6.56
N THR A 123 0.12 -0.45 6.11
CA THR A 123 -0.32 -0.48 4.70
C THR A 123 -1.74 0.04 4.64
N ALA A 124 -1.96 1.14 3.91
CA ALA A 124 -3.27 1.70 3.66
C ALA A 124 -3.89 1.04 2.42
N HIS A 125 -5.04 0.39 2.58
CA HIS A 125 -5.77 -0.28 1.50
C HIS A 125 -6.78 0.68 0.87
N ILE A 126 -6.25 1.71 0.24
CA ILE A 126 -6.99 2.86 -0.29
C ILE A 126 -7.70 2.57 -1.60
N ARG A 127 -8.70 3.37 -1.96
CA ARG A 127 -9.39 3.30 -3.25
C ARG A 127 -8.41 3.44 -4.41
N GLY A 128 -8.76 2.80 -5.54
CA GLY A 128 -7.87 2.58 -6.68
C GLY A 128 -7.17 1.22 -6.62
N GLY A 129 -7.05 0.59 -5.43
CA GLY A 129 -6.84 -0.84 -5.26
C GLY A 129 -8.16 -1.63 -5.40
N MET A 130 -8.13 -2.95 -5.17
CA MET A 130 -9.30 -3.83 -5.29
C MET A 130 -9.58 -4.63 -4.00
N GLU A 131 -9.06 -4.17 -2.87
CA GLU A 131 -9.18 -4.85 -1.56
C GLU A 131 -10.63 -5.01 -1.09
N ARG A 132 -11.52 -4.12 -1.55
CA ARG A 132 -12.97 -4.20 -1.34
C ARG A 132 -13.74 -4.45 -2.66
N GLY A 133 -13.09 -5.08 -3.64
CA GLY A 133 -13.67 -5.47 -4.93
C GLY A 133 -13.65 -4.36 -5.98
N MET A 134 -14.27 -4.63 -7.12
CA MET A 134 -14.27 -3.78 -8.32
C MET A 134 -14.74 -2.33 -8.06
N LYS A 135 -15.72 -2.16 -7.18
CA LYS A 135 -16.25 -0.82 -6.83
C LYS A 135 -15.18 0.04 -6.17
N TRP A 136 -14.32 -0.56 -5.32
CA TRP A 136 -13.23 0.12 -4.63
C TRP A 136 -12.21 0.70 -5.62
N TRP A 137 -11.91 -0.05 -6.67
CA TRP A 137 -11.07 0.45 -7.77
C TRP A 137 -11.75 1.58 -8.54
N LYS A 138 -13.00 1.40 -8.99
CA LYS A 138 -13.73 2.39 -9.78
C LYS A 138 -13.90 3.72 -9.04
N GLU A 139 -14.02 3.70 -7.72
CA GLU A 139 -14.13 4.90 -6.87
C GLU A 139 -12.78 5.60 -6.63
N GLY A 140 -11.66 5.06 -7.14
CA GLY A 140 -10.30 5.62 -7.04
C GLY A 140 -9.61 5.85 -8.38
N LYS A 141 -10.33 5.85 -9.51
CA LYS A 141 -9.76 6.09 -10.85
C LYS A 141 -10.50 7.20 -11.62
N LEU A 142 -9.92 7.64 -12.73
CA LEU A 142 -10.49 8.69 -13.60
C LEU A 142 -10.84 9.95 -12.78
N LEU A 143 -12.04 10.49 -12.93
CA LEU A 143 -12.51 11.68 -12.21
C LEU A 143 -12.77 11.44 -10.70
N ASN A 144 -12.45 10.24 -10.19
CA ASN A 144 -12.50 9.87 -8.78
C ASN A 144 -11.09 9.70 -8.16
N LYS A 145 -10.03 9.93 -8.92
CA LYS A 145 -8.64 9.65 -8.49
C LYS A 145 -8.25 10.34 -7.18
N LYS A 146 -8.76 11.53 -6.91
CA LYS A 146 -8.49 12.25 -5.66
C LYS A 146 -8.96 11.51 -4.41
N ASN A 147 -9.93 10.60 -4.52
CA ASN A 147 -10.34 9.77 -3.39
C ASN A 147 -9.20 8.91 -2.87
N THR A 148 -8.31 8.43 -3.76
CA THR A 148 -7.09 7.70 -3.38
C THR A 148 -6.21 8.52 -2.44
N PHE A 149 -6.02 9.80 -2.75
CA PHE A 149 -5.17 10.70 -1.97
C PHE A 149 -5.81 11.06 -0.63
N GLN A 150 -7.11 11.34 -0.64
CA GLN A 150 -7.88 11.65 0.58
C GLN A 150 -7.97 10.45 1.53
N ASP A 151 -8.11 9.24 0.99
CA ASP A 151 -8.09 8.00 1.78
C ASP A 151 -6.75 7.84 2.51
N TYR A 152 -5.63 8.07 1.81
CA TYR A 152 -4.30 7.98 2.41
C TYR A 152 -4.08 9.02 3.51
N ILE A 153 -4.50 10.27 3.27
CA ILE A 153 -4.45 11.36 4.27
C ILE A 153 -5.32 10.99 5.49
N SER A 154 -6.51 10.42 5.27
CA SER A 154 -7.40 9.99 6.36
C SER A 154 -6.74 8.89 7.19
N CYS A 155 -6.09 7.91 6.54
CA CYS A 155 -5.32 6.87 7.24
C CYS A 155 -4.20 7.47 8.11
N ALA A 156 -3.44 8.43 7.57
CA ALA A 156 -2.36 9.09 8.33
C ALA A 156 -2.90 9.81 9.57
N LYS A 157 -3.98 10.57 9.43
CA LYS A 157 -4.64 11.27 10.55
C LYS A 157 -5.18 10.29 11.59
N PHE A 158 -5.87 9.24 11.15
CA PHE A 158 -6.42 8.20 12.02
C PHE A 158 -5.31 7.55 12.87
N LEU A 159 -4.15 7.23 12.28
CA LEU A 159 -3.03 6.62 13.00
C LEU A 159 -2.42 7.57 14.04
N ILE A 160 -2.44 8.88 13.79
CA ILE A 160 -2.06 9.91 14.77
C ILE A 160 -3.08 9.96 15.91
N ASP A 161 -4.38 10.03 15.60
CA ASP A 161 -5.45 10.14 16.59
C ASP A 161 -5.51 8.89 17.49
N LYS A 162 -5.22 7.72 16.95
CA LYS A 162 -5.12 6.45 17.68
C LYS A 162 -3.77 6.24 18.39
N LYS A 163 -2.87 7.23 18.37
CA LYS A 163 -1.55 7.20 19.04
C LYS A 163 -0.61 6.08 18.59
N TYR A 164 -0.77 5.60 17.36
CA TYR A 164 0.27 4.76 16.74
C TYR A 164 1.53 5.57 16.45
N THR A 165 1.37 6.85 16.16
CA THR A 165 2.44 7.80 15.83
C THR A 165 1.96 9.23 16.12
N SER A 166 2.73 10.23 15.70
CA SER A 166 2.34 11.65 15.73
C SER A 166 2.76 12.38 14.44
N LYS A 167 2.32 13.63 14.29
CA LYS A 167 2.78 14.50 13.19
C LYS A 167 4.31 14.53 13.14
N LYS A 168 4.86 14.59 11.92
CA LYS A 168 6.32 14.58 11.66
C LYS A 168 7.06 13.34 12.19
N LYS A 169 6.34 12.23 12.38
CA LYS A 169 6.90 10.89 12.64
C LYS A 169 6.43 9.85 11.64
N ILE A 170 5.58 10.25 10.68
CA ILE A 170 5.13 9.39 9.58
C ILE A 170 6.09 9.55 8.41
N ILE A 171 6.55 8.43 7.88
CA ILE A 171 7.26 8.35 6.60
C ILE A 171 6.26 7.77 5.59
N GLY A 172 5.89 8.56 4.58
CA GLY A 172 5.09 8.07 3.47
C GLY A 172 5.94 7.28 2.48
N MET A 173 5.41 6.18 1.94
CA MET A 173 6.12 5.40 0.93
C MET A 173 5.18 4.89 -0.17
N GLY A 174 5.61 5.07 -1.41
CA GLY A 174 4.91 4.55 -2.59
C GLY A 174 5.81 4.55 -3.82
N GLY A 175 5.55 3.63 -4.75
CA GLY A 175 6.34 3.52 -5.98
C GLY A 175 5.46 3.63 -7.23
N SER A 176 6.02 4.08 -8.38
CA SER A 176 5.29 4.20 -9.65
C SER A 176 4.03 5.08 -9.49
N ALA A 177 2.84 4.55 -9.72
CA ALA A 177 1.57 5.24 -9.41
C ALA A 177 1.40 5.54 -7.90
N GLY A 178 2.01 4.75 -7.01
CA GLY A 178 2.13 5.09 -5.58
C GLY A 178 3.06 6.28 -5.34
N GLY A 179 4.00 6.56 -6.25
CA GLY A 179 4.80 7.78 -6.26
C GLY A 179 3.97 9.02 -6.65
N LEU A 180 3.04 8.89 -7.59
CA LEU A 180 2.01 9.91 -7.86
C LEU A 180 1.19 10.20 -6.58
N LEU A 181 0.74 9.16 -5.89
CA LEU A 181 0.06 9.29 -4.59
C LEU A 181 0.89 10.10 -3.60
N MET A 182 2.18 9.74 -3.42
CA MET A 182 3.07 10.43 -2.47
C MET A 182 3.25 11.91 -2.84
N GLY A 183 3.46 12.21 -4.12
CA GLY A 183 3.63 13.59 -4.60
C GLY A 183 2.36 14.43 -4.43
N ALA A 184 1.19 13.88 -4.73
CA ALA A 184 -0.08 14.57 -4.52
C ALA A 184 -0.36 14.83 -3.03
N VAL A 185 -0.12 13.84 -2.18
CA VAL A 185 -0.35 13.93 -0.73
C VAL A 185 0.60 14.93 -0.07
N VAL A 186 1.89 14.94 -0.44
CA VAL A 186 2.86 15.87 0.15
C VAL A 186 2.60 17.31 -0.28
N ASN A 187 2.08 17.55 -1.47
CA ASN A 187 1.64 18.88 -1.91
C ASN A 187 0.42 19.40 -1.13
N GLU A 188 -0.42 18.50 -0.63
CA GLU A 188 -1.64 18.86 0.10
C GLU A 188 -1.45 18.96 1.61
N LYS A 189 -0.69 18.02 2.21
CA LYS A 189 -0.52 17.88 3.67
C LYS A 189 0.92 17.59 4.07
N PRO A 190 1.88 18.47 3.75
CA PRO A 190 3.30 18.26 4.07
C PRO A 190 3.54 18.17 5.58
N ASP A 191 2.74 18.84 6.39
CA ASP A 191 2.87 18.93 7.86
C ASP A 191 2.62 17.62 8.60
N LEU A 192 2.03 16.62 7.94
CA LEU A 192 1.81 15.30 8.56
C LEU A 192 3.08 14.45 8.60
N PHE A 193 3.99 14.65 7.65
CA PHE A 193 5.07 13.71 7.37
C PHE A 193 6.44 14.19 7.86
N LEU A 194 7.24 13.23 8.31
CA LEU A 194 8.68 13.37 8.53
C LEU A 194 9.45 13.33 7.21
N GLY A 195 9.00 12.48 6.30
CA GLY A 195 9.61 12.28 4.99
C GLY A 195 8.72 11.49 4.05
N MET A 196 9.11 11.50 2.77
CA MET A 196 8.48 10.72 1.71
C MET A 196 9.54 9.90 0.99
N ILE A 197 9.23 8.61 0.73
CA ILE A 197 10.02 7.72 -0.12
C ILE A 197 9.21 7.45 -1.39
N MET A 198 9.71 7.94 -2.52
CA MET A 198 9.06 7.88 -3.82
C MET A 198 9.90 7.04 -4.78
N ALA A 199 9.62 5.74 -4.86
CA ALA A 199 10.38 4.85 -5.74
C ALA A 199 9.87 4.95 -7.19
N VAL A 200 10.73 5.32 -8.14
CA VAL A 200 10.40 5.51 -9.57
C VAL A 200 9.06 6.23 -9.79
N PRO A 201 8.87 7.45 -9.23
CA PRO A 201 7.56 8.04 -9.05
C PRO A 201 6.98 8.60 -10.35
N PHE A 202 5.68 8.40 -10.56
CA PHE A 202 4.92 8.99 -11.66
C PHE A 202 4.45 10.42 -11.30
N VAL A 203 5.37 11.37 -11.20
CA VAL A 203 5.08 12.73 -10.69
C VAL A 203 4.74 13.76 -11.79
N ASP A 204 5.20 13.58 -13.02
CA ASP A 204 4.81 14.39 -14.16
C ASP A 204 3.69 13.69 -14.96
N SER A 205 2.57 13.48 -14.31
CA SER A 205 1.47 12.70 -14.87
C SER A 205 0.71 13.45 -15.97
N LEU A 206 0.69 14.78 -15.97
CA LEU A 206 -0.01 15.54 -17.00
C LEU A 206 0.77 15.57 -18.31
N THR A 207 2.05 15.97 -18.30
CA THR A 207 2.88 16.05 -19.52
C THR A 207 3.00 14.68 -20.17
N THR A 208 3.20 13.63 -19.37
CA THR A 208 3.22 12.25 -19.86
C THR A 208 1.89 11.85 -20.51
N ASN A 209 0.74 12.19 -19.90
CA ASN A 209 -0.57 11.85 -20.45
C ASN A 209 -0.87 12.58 -21.78
N LEU A 210 -0.27 13.75 -22.03
CA LEU A 210 -0.40 14.49 -23.28
C LEU A 210 0.46 13.94 -24.43
N ASP A 211 1.50 13.15 -24.13
CA ASP A 211 2.41 12.58 -25.13
C ASP A 211 2.07 11.10 -25.40
N HIS A 212 1.30 10.87 -26.46
CA HIS A 212 0.87 9.53 -26.88
C HIS A 212 2.00 8.68 -27.50
N SER A 213 3.18 9.24 -27.72
CA SER A 213 4.34 8.51 -28.24
C SER A 213 5.08 7.75 -27.14
N LEU A 214 4.87 8.12 -25.88
CA LEU A 214 5.52 7.44 -24.76
C LEU A 214 4.92 6.05 -24.48
N PRO A 215 5.76 5.07 -24.15
CA PRO A 215 5.28 3.77 -23.70
C PRO A 215 4.31 3.92 -22.52
N LEU A 216 3.30 3.08 -22.44
CA LEU A 216 2.27 3.02 -21.40
C LEU A 216 1.20 4.10 -21.46
N THR A 217 1.44 5.31 -22.00
CA THR A 217 0.50 6.44 -21.97
C THR A 217 -0.91 6.06 -22.42
N ILE A 218 -1.03 5.43 -23.61
CA ILE A 218 -2.35 5.02 -24.13
C ILE A 218 -3.02 3.97 -23.24
N GLY A 219 -2.25 3.01 -22.74
CA GLY A 219 -2.75 1.97 -21.82
C GLY A 219 -3.22 2.51 -20.48
N GLU A 220 -2.79 3.70 -20.09
CA GLU A 220 -3.15 4.33 -18.81
C GLU A 220 -4.42 5.21 -18.87
N PHE A 221 -5.00 5.41 -20.06
CA PHE A 221 -6.22 6.20 -20.18
C PHE A 221 -7.40 5.65 -19.40
N ASP A 222 -7.48 4.34 -19.24
CA ASP A 222 -8.50 3.69 -18.41
C ASP A 222 -8.35 4.00 -16.92
N GLU A 223 -7.16 4.31 -16.46
CA GLU A 223 -6.88 4.61 -15.05
C GLU A 223 -6.96 6.11 -14.76
N PHE A 224 -6.32 6.94 -15.59
CA PHE A 224 -6.18 8.38 -15.32
C PHE A 224 -7.03 9.26 -16.23
N GLY A 225 -7.47 8.76 -17.40
CA GLY A 225 -8.16 9.51 -18.42
C GLY A 225 -7.23 9.99 -19.54
N ASN A 226 -7.81 10.52 -20.64
CA ASN A 226 -7.10 11.08 -21.78
C ASN A 226 -7.19 12.61 -21.77
N ALA A 227 -6.12 13.26 -21.28
CA ALA A 227 -6.06 14.73 -21.15
C ALA A 227 -5.93 15.44 -22.49
N LYS A 228 -5.41 14.77 -23.52
CA LYS A 228 -5.23 15.36 -24.87
C LYS A 228 -6.55 15.56 -25.60
N GLU A 229 -7.48 14.62 -25.45
CA GLU A 229 -8.74 14.60 -26.18
C GLU A 229 -9.93 15.04 -25.34
N ASN A 230 -9.79 15.05 -24.01
CA ASN A 230 -10.87 15.39 -23.09
C ASN A 230 -10.48 16.50 -22.12
N LYS A 231 -11.12 17.67 -22.27
CA LYS A 231 -10.85 18.87 -21.44
C LYS A 231 -11.13 18.65 -19.96
N ASP A 232 -12.10 17.81 -19.60
CA ASP A 232 -12.41 17.56 -18.18
C ASP A 232 -11.36 16.63 -17.57
N HIS A 233 -10.86 15.64 -18.31
CA HIS A 233 -9.72 14.83 -17.89
C HIS A 233 -8.47 15.71 -17.73
N PHE A 234 -8.18 16.60 -18.67
CA PHE A 234 -7.07 17.55 -18.57
C PHE A 234 -7.13 18.37 -17.27
N LYS A 235 -8.26 19.04 -17.04
CA LYS A 235 -8.46 19.88 -15.84
C LYS A 235 -8.32 19.07 -14.56
N TYR A 236 -8.87 17.87 -14.56
CA TYR A 236 -8.85 17.01 -13.39
C TYR A 236 -7.43 16.51 -13.08
N ILE A 237 -6.69 16.00 -14.07
CA ILE A 237 -5.29 15.58 -13.92
C ILE A 237 -4.42 16.78 -13.50
N TYR A 238 -4.54 17.92 -14.16
CA TYR A 238 -3.83 19.17 -13.81
C TYR A 238 -4.04 19.54 -12.34
N SER A 239 -5.23 19.33 -11.81
CA SER A 239 -5.59 19.72 -10.44
C SER A 239 -4.93 18.87 -9.34
N TYR A 240 -4.26 17.77 -9.68
CA TYR A 240 -3.54 16.91 -8.73
C TYR A 240 -2.13 16.49 -9.17
N ALA A 241 -1.77 16.67 -10.45
CA ALA A 241 -0.47 16.27 -10.98
C ALA A 241 0.65 16.87 -10.11
N PRO A 242 1.51 16.07 -9.46
CA PRO A 242 2.44 16.56 -8.44
C PRO A 242 3.34 17.67 -8.95
N TYR A 243 3.94 17.50 -10.13
CA TYR A 243 4.86 18.48 -10.72
C TYR A 243 4.19 19.84 -10.96
N ASN A 244 2.94 19.85 -11.40
CA ASN A 244 2.19 21.08 -11.69
C ASN A 244 1.63 21.78 -10.43
N ASN A 245 1.65 21.11 -9.29
CA ASN A 245 1.08 21.61 -8.05
C ASN A 245 2.11 21.85 -6.94
N ILE A 246 3.39 21.94 -7.29
CA ILE A 246 4.47 22.35 -6.36
C ILE A 246 4.23 23.80 -5.94
N LYS A 247 4.32 24.05 -4.64
CA LYS A 247 4.14 25.39 -4.04
C LYS A 247 5.34 25.72 -3.15
N LYS A 248 5.55 27.00 -2.91
CA LYS A 248 6.51 27.44 -1.89
C LYS A 248 5.94 27.15 -0.52
N MET A 249 6.42 26.06 0.13
CA MET A 249 6.00 25.62 1.47
C MET A 249 7.10 24.77 2.12
N ASP A 250 6.96 24.47 3.39
CA ASP A 250 7.87 23.59 4.12
C ASP A 250 7.55 22.13 3.81
N TYR A 251 8.24 21.58 2.81
CA TYR A 251 8.17 20.16 2.49
C TYR A 251 8.97 19.33 3.49
N PRO A 252 8.54 18.09 3.80
CA PRO A 252 9.36 17.14 4.55
C PRO A 252 10.55 16.68 3.70
N ASN A 253 11.45 15.89 4.30
CA ASN A 253 12.52 15.24 3.53
C ASN A 253 11.93 14.33 2.45
N ILE A 254 12.50 14.37 1.25
CA ILE A 254 12.05 13.56 0.11
C ILE A 254 13.20 12.73 -0.42
N LEU A 255 13.01 11.43 -0.52
CA LEU A 255 13.90 10.46 -1.17
C LEU A 255 13.23 9.95 -2.44
N ILE A 256 13.90 10.15 -3.59
CA ILE A 256 13.46 9.71 -4.91
C ILE A 256 14.44 8.70 -5.46
#